data_d2362ed6d9b852c478956ca5fbadffd9
#
_entry.id   d2362ed6d9b852c478956ca5fbadffd9
#
_cell.length_a   1.000
_cell.length_b   1.000
_cell.length_c   1.000
_cell.angle_alpha   90.00
_cell.angle_beta   90.00
_cell.angle_gamma   90.00
#
_symmetry.space_group_name_H-M   'P 1'
#
loop_
_entity.id
_entity.type
_entity.pdbx_description
1 polymer ?
#
loop_
_entity_poly.entity_id
_entity_poly.type
_entity_poly.pdbx_seq_one_letter_code
_entity_poly.pdbx_strand_id
1 'polypeptide(L)'
;MFYHLFEWLRNQGINFPGSSLFRFISFRVVLAMILSLVITVVYGKKLIKFLQKKQLGETVRDLGLAGEQQKKGTPTMGGIIIILAIIIPTLLFANLHKVYIRLMLLCTVWLGAIGFIDDYLKIRARRKAQALGTAYKKTDSDGLAGRFKIFGQVMLGIIVGTTLYFTKAVVVEREVYTADIEYVKLHVLNANEKLASDSFRIVKIGDKEHLFVKVQTPITTIPFVKNHEFNYARLLPHSLQDYTYIVYIIIVIIIVTAVSNGANITDGLDGLATGVSAIIGMCLGVFAYASGSINMAEYLNIMYIPNVSELSIFIAAFVGACVGFLWYNSFPAQVFMGDTGSLALGGIIAALAIIVRKELLIPIFCFVFLVENLSVMIQVTYFKYTRKKYGEGRRIFLMSPLHHHYQKKGYHESKIAVRFWIVTILSVVFAVATLKLR
;
A
#
# COMPACT_ATOMS: atom_id res chain seq x y z
N MET A 1 5.05 10.34 18.80
CA MET A 1 5.84 11.16 19.71
C MET A 1 4.93 12.09 20.53
N PHE A 2 4.23 13.05 19.93
CA PHE A 2 3.28 13.91 20.66
C PHE A 2 2.18 13.13 21.38
N TYR A 3 1.62 12.10 20.76
CA TYR A 3 0.66 11.21 21.43
C TYR A 3 1.23 10.67 22.75
N HIS A 4 2.43 10.09 22.71
CA HIS A 4 3.08 9.52 23.90
C HIS A 4 3.48 10.58 24.92
N LEU A 5 3.94 11.76 24.46
CA LEU A 5 4.27 12.89 25.34
C LEU A 5 3.05 13.36 26.14
N PHE A 6 1.93 13.61 25.45
CA PHE A 6 0.72 14.06 26.14
C PHE A 6 0.08 12.96 27.00
N GLU A 7 0.21 11.70 26.63
CA GLU A 7 -0.19 10.56 27.47
C GLU A 7 0.65 10.49 28.74
N TRP A 8 1.96 10.66 28.61
CA TRP A 8 2.89 10.68 29.76
C TRP A 8 2.63 11.87 30.68
N LEU A 9 2.47 13.11 30.15
CA LEU A 9 2.17 14.30 30.94
C LEU A 9 0.89 14.11 31.75
N ARG A 10 -0.14 13.56 31.15
CA ARG A 10 -1.40 13.27 31.84
C ARG A 10 -1.24 12.25 32.96
N ASN A 11 -0.44 11.19 32.73
CA ASN A 11 -0.17 10.17 33.75
C ASN A 11 0.60 10.75 34.95
N GLN A 12 1.31 11.88 34.73
CA GLN A 12 1.96 12.66 35.79
C GLN A 12 1.01 13.72 36.42
N GLY A 13 -0.26 13.73 36.05
CA GLY A 13 -1.23 14.70 36.56
C GLY A 13 -1.11 16.12 35.98
N ILE A 14 -0.25 16.31 34.96
CA ILE A 14 -0.06 17.62 34.30
C ILE A 14 -1.09 17.79 33.20
N ASN A 15 -2.07 18.64 33.41
CA ASN A 15 -3.11 18.96 32.42
C ASN A 15 -2.68 20.16 31.56
N PHE A 16 -2.14 19.89 30.39
CA PHE A 16 -1.84 20.94 29.41
C PHE A 16 -3.10 21.26 28.58
N PRO A 17 -3.44 22.54 28.37
CA PRO A 17 -4.59 22.92 27.55
C PRO A 17 -4.50 22.29 26.15
N GLY A 18 -5.58 21.63 25.71
CA GLY A 18 -5.62 20.94 24.41
C GLY A 18 -4.99 19.55 24.35
N SER A 19 -4.30 19.07 25.41
CA SER A 19 -3.71 17.72 25.45
C SER A 19 -4.75 16.61 25.30
N SER A 20 -5.98 16.83 25.75
CA SER A 20 -7.09 15.89 25.62
C SER A 20 -7.47 15.62 24.15
N LEU A 21 -7.25 16.56 23.22
CA LEU A 21 -7.55 16.41 21.80
C LEU A 21 -6.71 15.28 21.15
N PHE A 22 -5.47 15.06 21.62
CA PHE A 22 -4.61 14.00 21.12
C PHE A 22 -5.11 12.57 21.44
N ARG A 23 -6.13 12.41 22.28
CA ARG A 23 -6.80 11.12 22.51
C ARG A 23 -7.68 10.72 21.31
N PHE A 24 -8.26 11.71 20.63
CA PHE A 24 -9.16 11.47 19.51
C PHE A 24 -8.37 11.14 18.24
N ILE A 25 -8.66 9.98 17.66
CA ILE A 25 -8.05 9.53 16.41
C ILE A 25 -8.32 10.54 15.28
N SER A 26 -9.55 11.06 15.18
CA SER A 26 -9.94 12.05 14.16
C SER A 26 -9.06 13.30 14.18
N PHE A 27 -8.75 13.84 15.36
CA PHE A 27 -7.88 14.99 15.49
C PHE A 27 -6.47 14.69 14.98
N ARG A 28 -5.89 13.53 15.37
CA ARG A 28 -4.55 13.09 14.94
C ARG A 28 -4.49 12.79 13.44
N VAL A 29 -5.57 12.26 12.86
CA VAL A 29 -5.73 12.04 11.42
C VAL A 29 -5.60 13.33 10.65
N VAL A 30 -6.34 14.37 11.05
CA VAL A 30 -6.30 15.69 10.42
C VAL A 30 -4.91 16.32 10.53
N LEU A 31 -4.29 16.27 11.72
CA LEU A 31 -2.95 16.80 11.93
C LEU A 31 -1.90 16.05 11.09
N ALA A 32 -2.00 14.72 11.00
CA ALA A 32 -1.08 13.91 10.20
C ALA A 32 -1.20 14.25 8.69
N MET A 33 -2.42 14.43 8.19
CA MET A 33 -2.66 14.82 6.80
C MET A 33 -2.12 16.22 6.49
N ILE A 34 -2.43 17.20 7.34
CA ILE A 34 -1.96 18.59 7.17
C ILE A 34 -0.43 18.64 7.20
N LEU A 35 0.21 18.00 8.19
CA LEU A 35 1.66 18.02 8.30
C LEU A 35 2.32 17.33 7.11
N SER A 36 1.77 16.22 6.63
CA SER A 36 2.25 15.51 5.45
C SER A 36 2.18 16.38 4.19
N LEU A 37 1.06 17.08 3.97
CA LEU A 37 0.89 18.06 2.89
C LEU A 37 1.91 19.21 3.01
N VAL A 38 2.09 19.77 4.19
CA VAL A 38 3.06 20.85 4.43
C VAL A 38 4.48 20.38 4.15
N ILE A 39 4.85 19.18 4.62
CA ILE A 39 6.18 18.62 4.34
C ILE A 39 6.40 18.49 2.84
N THR A 40 5.46 17.91 2.12
CA THR A 40 5.59 17.71 0.67
C THR A 40 5.63 19.03 -0.10
N VAL A 41 4.73 19.96 0.16
CA VAL A 41 4.63 21.21 -0.61
C VAL A 41 5.75 22.19 -0.25
N VAL A 42 6.05 22.37 1.04
CA VAL A 42 7.04 23.37 1.48
C VAL A 42 8.47 22.85 1.32
N TYR A 43 8.76 21.66 1.86
CA TYR A 43 10.10 21.08 1.82
C TYR A 43 10.41 20.38 0.50
N GLY A 44 9.38 19.94 -0.24
CA GLY A 44 9.53 19.33 -1.57
C GLY A 44 10.35 20.20 -2.52
N LYS A 45 10.04 21.49 -2.58
CA LYS A 45 10.80 22.45 -3.43
C LYS A 45 12.30 22.50 -3.09
N LYS A 46 12.64 22.46 -1.80
CA LYS A 46 14.05 22.46 -1.36
C LYS A 46 14.76 21.16 -1.76
N LEU A 47 14.08 20.04 -1.60
CA LEU A 47 14.64 18.72 -1.96
C LEU A 47 14.76 18.58 -3.49
N ILE A 48 13.79 19.04 -4.27
CA ILE A 48 13.88 19.07 -5.74
C ILE A 48 15.10 19.87 -6.20
N LYS A 49 15.32 21.09 -5.66
CA LYS A 49 16.51 21.88 -5.96
C LYS A 49 17.82 21.17 -5.57
N PHE A 50 17.84 20.45 -4.45
CA PHE A 50 18.99 19.66 -4.04
C PHE A 50 19.26 18.50 -5.01
N LEU A 51 18.22 17.78 -5.45
CA LEU A 51 18.33 16.72 -6.43
C LEU A 51 18.82 17.23 -7.78
N GLN A 52 18.30 18.37 -8.24
CA GLN A 52 18.75 19.07 -9.46
C GLN A 52 20.25 19.47 -9.37
N LYS A 53 20.67 20.07 -8.25
CA LYS A 53 22.08 20.48 -8.03
C LYS A 53 23.03 19.27 -8.06
N LYS A 54 22.56 18.12 -7.62
CA LYS A 54 23.31 16.86 -7.69
C LYS A 54 23.22 16.20 -9.08
N GLN A 55 22.70 16.87 -10.11
CA GLN A 55 22.55 16.37 -11.48
C GLN A 55 21.90 14.98 -11.55
N LEU A 56 20.85 14.79 -10.75
CA LEU A 56 20.11 13.52 -10.68
C LEU A 56 18.99 13.46 -11.74
N GLY A 57 19.12 14.20 -12.84
CA GLY A 57 18.16 14.23 -13.92
C GLY A 57 18.06 12.91 -14.68
N GLU A 58 16.87 12.50 -15.03
CA GLU A 58 16.65 11.30 -15.83
C GLU A 58 17.00 11.57 -17.30
N THR A 59 17.71 10.65 -17.93
CA THR A 59 17.78 10.59 -19.38
C THR A 59 16.49 9.98 -19.88
N VAL A 60 15.67 10.79 -20.54
CA VAL A 60 14.44 10.35 -21.15
C VAL A 60 14.78 9.32 -22.24
N ARG A 61 14.14 8.17 -22.22
CA ARG A 61 14.24 7.20 -23.32
C ARG A 61 13.58 7.81 -24.53
N ASP A 62 14.25 7.80 -25.66
CA ASP A 62 13.59 8.11 -26.93
C ASP A 62 12.69 6.92 -27.31
N LEU A 63 11.44 7.02 -26.96
CA LEU A 63 10.39 6.04 -27.30
C LEU A 63 9.56 6.55 -28.49
N GLY A 64 9.91 7.72 -29.03
CA GLY A 64 9.16 8.41 -30.07
C GLY A 64 7.76 8.81 -29.61
N LEU A 65 7.62 9.22 -28.34
CA LEU A 65 6.35 9.67 -27.75
C LEU A 65 6.33 11.19 -27.65
N ALA A 66 5.15 11.80 -27.84
CA ALA A 66 4.99 13.24 -27.70
C ALA A 66 5.27 13.68 -26.24
N GLY A 67 6.02 14.78 -26.06
CA GLY A 67 6.32 15.34 -24.74
C GLY A 67 7.60 14.81 -24.06
N GLU A 68 8.28 13.81 -24.61
CA GLU A 68 9.51 13.26 -24.01
C GLU A 68 10.62 14.31 -23.86
N GLN A 69 10.76 15.20 -24.83
CA GLN A 69 11.81 16.25 -24.78
C GLN A 69 11.60 17.24 -23.62
N GLN A 70 10.35 17.49 -23.21
CA GLN A 70 10.03 18.39 -22.08
C GLN A 70 10.46 17.79 -20.73
N LYS A 71 10.61 16.47 -20.66
CA LYS A 71 10.99 15.73 -19.43
C LYS A 71 12.51 15.63 -19.24
N LYS A 72 13.29 16.05 -20.23
CA LYS A 72 14.76 15.98 -20.16
C LYS A 72 15.30 16.87 -19.06
N GLY A 73 16.05 16.28 -18.12
CA GLY A 73 16.63 17.00 -16.99
C GLY A 73 15.75 17.03 -15.73
N THR A 74 14.52 16.49 -15.75
CA THR A 74 13.69 16.34 -14.54
C THR A 74 14.38 15.38 -13.57
N PRO A 75 14.59 15.77 -12.29
CA PRO A 75 15.26 14.92 -11.31
C PRO A 75 14.37 13.72 -10.95
N THR A 76 15.01 12.58 -10.71
CA THR A 76 14.40 11.36 -10.16
C THR A 76 14.64 11.25 -8.66
N MET A 77 14.16 10.16 -8.01
CA MET A 77 14.23 9.91 -6.56
C MET A 77 13.31 10.82 -5.72
N GLY A 78 12.28 11.43 -6.31
CA GLY A 78 11.27 12.19 -5.58
C GLY A 78 10.51 11.41 -4.52
N GLY A 79 10.52 10.08 -4.62
CA GLY A 79 9.93 9.18 -3.62
C GLY A 79 10.44 9.41 -2.19
N ILE A 80 11.63 9.96 -2.02
CA ILE A 80 12.14 10.34 -0.69
C ILE A 80 11.23 11.37 -0.02
N ILE A 81 10.68 12.34 -0.80
CA ILE A 81 9.73 13.33 -0.28
C ILE A 81 8.51 12.64 0.29
N ILE A 82 7.96 11.67 -0.45
CA ILE A 82 6.77 10.91 -0.05
C ILE A 82 7.07 10.13 1.23
N ILE A 83 8.18 9.40 1.27
CA ILE A 83 8.58 8.57 2.43
C ILE A 83 8.71 9.42 3.69
N LEU A 84 9.42 10.55 3.63
CA LEU A 84 9.57 11.46 4.76
C LEU A 84 8.24 12.06 5.20
N ALA A 85 7.36 12.43 4.24
CA ALA A 85 6.04 12.96 4.52
C ALA A 85 5.06 11.94 5.11
N ILE A 86 5.32 10.64 4.95
CA ILE A 86 4.58 9.57 5.63
C ILE A 86 5.17 9.32 7.03
N ILE A 87 6.49 9.15 7.12
CA ILE A 87 7.15 8.71 8.35
C ILE A 87 7.05 9.77 9.44
N ILE A 88 7.35 11.04 9.13
CA ILE A 88 7.42 12.10 10.14
C ILE A 88 6.07 12.31 10.84
N PRO A 89 4.93 12.52 10.14
CA PRO A 89 3.64 12.66 10.81
C PRO A 89 3.22 11.40 11.57
N THR A 90 3.52 10.21 11.02
CA THR A 90 3.21 8.94 11.69
C THR A 90 3.96 8.82 13.02
N LEU A 91 5.26 9.12 13.06
CA LEU A 91 6.06 9.10 14.30
C LEU A 91 5.57 10.11 15.33
N LEU A 92 5.08 11.27 14.89
CA LEU A 92 4.60 12.33 15.76
C LEU A 92 3.22 12.02 16.37
N PHE A 93 2.29 11.51 15.55
CA PHE A 93 0.87 11.45 15.92
C PHE A 93 0.32 10.05 16.17
N ALA A 94 0.93 8.99 15.62
CA ALA A 94 0.43 7.64 15.82
C ALA A 94 0.93 7.02 17.14
N ASN A 95 0.17 6.03 17.62
CA ASN A 95 0.57 5.21 18.75
C ASN A 95 1.54 4.12 18.27
N LEU A 96 2.84 4.34 18.53
CA LEU A 96 3.93 3.46 18.11
C LEU A 96 3.96 2.10 18.84
N HIS A 97 3.21 1.94 19.94
CA HIS A 97 3.08 0.63 20.60
C HIS A 97 2.20 -0.35 19.82
N LYS A 98 1.37 0.15 18.89
CA LYS A 98 0.51 -0.71 18.08
C LYS A 98 1.31 -1.44 17.00
N VAL A 99 1.11 -2.77 16.91
CA VAL A 99 1.82 -3.65 15.96
C VAL A 99 1.62 -3.18 14.52
N TYR A 100 0.40 -2.80 14.14
CA TYR A 100 0.07 -2.36 12.80
C TYR A 100 0.85 -1.10 12.37
N ILE A 101 1.02 -0.12 13.27
CA ILE A 101 1.82 1.09 12.98
C ILE A 101 3.30 0.76 12.77
N ARG A 102 3.87 -0.07 13.64
CA ARG A 102 5.28 -0.50 13.50
C ARG A 102 5.50 -1.26 12.20
N LEU A 103 4.57 -2.14 11.86
CA LEU A 103 4.63 -2.92 10.63
C LEU A 103 4.56 -2.00 9.38
N MET A 104 3.67 -1.00 9.38
CA MET A 104 3.56 -0.04 8.28
C MET A 104 4.79 0.83 8.12
N LEU A 105 5.39 1.31 9.22
CA LEU A 105 6.66 2.04 9.19
C LEU A 105 7.78 1.17 8.62
N LEU A 106 7.86 -0.10 9.04
CA LEU A 106 8.83 -1.06 8.50
C LEU A 106 8.63 -1.25 6.99
N CYS A 107 7.40 -1.50 6.52
CA CYS A 107 7.10 -1.66 5.09
C CYS A 107 7.54 -0.44 4.27
N THR A 108 7.26 0.77 4.79
CA THR A 108 7.62 2.03 4.14
C THR A 108 9.13 2.18 3.99
N VAL A 109 9.88 1.94 5.07
CA VAL A 109 11.34 2.06 5.07
C VAL A 109 11.97 0.95 4.23
N TRP A 110 11.49 -0.28 4.33
CA TRP A 110 12.05 -1.45 3.66
C TRP A 110 12.03 -1.33 2.13
N LEU A 111 10.84 -1.14 1.55
CA LEU A 111 10.73 -0.99 0.09
C LEU A 111 11.23 0.36 -0.40
N GLY A 112 11.12 1.40 0.40
CA GLY A 112 11.74 2.68 0.12
C GLY A 112 13.25 2.59 0.03
N ALA A 113 13.92 1.85 0.92
CA ALA A 113 15.35 1.63 0.89
C ALA A 113 15.79 0.80 -0.34
N ILE A 114 15.04 -0.25 -0.69
CA ILE A 114 15.31 -1.07 -1.89
C ILE A 114 15.20 -0.21 -3.15
N GLY A 115 14.12 0.57 -3.29
CA GLY A 115 13.96 1.49 -4.40
C GLY A 115 15.03 2.57 -4.44
N PHE A 116 15.41 3.11 -3.27
CA PHE A 116 16.49 4.10 -3.17
C PHE A 116 17.84 3.55 -3.64
N ILE A 117 18.19 2.35 -3.22
CA ILE A 117 19.43 1.68 -3.67
C ILE A 117 19.40 1.47 -5.18
N ASP A 118 18.28 1.04 -5.74
CA ASP A 118 18.12 0.85 -7.18
C ASP A 118 18.32 2.17 -7.96
N ASP A 119 17.60 3.22 -7.56
CA ASP A 119 17.70 4.55 -8.17
C ASP A 119 19.14 5.12 -8.04
N TYR A 120 19.77 4.96 -6.87
CA TYR A 120 21.14 5.40 -6.63
C TYR A 120 22.16 4.69 -7.53
N LEU A 121 22.04 3.37 -7.69
CA LEU A 121 22.91 2.58 -8.58
C LEU A 121 22.77 3.02 -10.04
N LYS A 122 21.53 3.24 -10.51
CA LYS A 122 21.27 3.78 -11.85
C LYS A 122 21.95 5.13 -12.07
N ILE A 123 21.86 6.03 -11.10
CA ILE A 123 22.51 7.36 -11.18
C ILE A 123 24.02 7.21 -11.19
N ARG A 124 24.59 6.36 -10.34
CA ARG A 124 26.03 6.10 -10.29
C ARG A 124 26.54 5.55 -11.62
N ALA A 125 25.82 4.62 -12.24
CA ALA A 125 26.18 4.05 -13.55
C ALA A 125 26.19 5.15 -14.65
N ARG A 126 25.16 6.03 -14.66
CA ARG A 126 25.09 7.16 -15.60
C ARG A 126 26.25 8.13 -15.45
N ARG A 127 26.60 8.53 -14.22
CA ARG A 127 27.75 9.42 -13.96
C ARG A 127 29.05 8.81 -14.43
N LYS A 128 29.24 7.48 -14.23
CA LYS A 128 30.41 6.77 -14.69
C LYS A 128 30.51 6.79 -16.22
N ALA A 129 29.41 6.58 -16.94
CA ALA A 129 29.37 6.63 -18.40
C ALA A 129 29.69 8.06 -18.92
N GLN A 130 29.13 9.10 -18.31
CA GLN A 130 29.41 10.49 -18.63
C GLN A 130 30.88 10.86 -18.40
N ALA A 131 31.49 10.40 -17.29
CA ALA A 131 32.89 10.65 -16.99
C ALA A 131 33.83 9.94 -17.98
N LEU A 132 33.40 8.82 -18.58
CA LEU A 132 34.14 8.07 -19.60
C LEU A 132 33.89 8.56 -21.03
N GLY A 133 33.07 9.62 -21.21
CA GLY A 133 32.70 10.15 -22.54
C GLY A 133 31.92 9.18 -23.41
N THR A 134 31.36 8.09 -22.82
CA THR A 134 30.60 7.07 -23.54
C THR A 134 29.11 7.39 -23.50
N ALA A 135 28.40 7.16 -24.62
CA ALA A 135 26.95 7.26 -24.63
C ALA A 135 26.34 6.25 -23.66
N TYR A 136 25.61 6.74 -22.65
CA TYR A 136 24.92 5.88 -21.71
C TYR A 136 23.86 5.07 -22.44
N LYS A 137 24.06 3.76 -22.56
CA LYS A 137 23.02 2.80 -22.97
C LYS A 137 22.48 2.15 -21.71
N LYS A 138 21.19 2.31 -21.44
CA LYS A 138 20.51 1.67 -20.31
C LYS A 138 20.57 0.15 -20.49
N THR A 139 21.40 -0.52 -19.68
CA THR A 139 21.48 -1.98 -19.59
C THR A 139 20.70 -2.45 -18.37
N ASP A 140 20.27 -3.71 -18.38
CA ASP A 140 19.57 -4.31 -17.23
C ASP A 140 20.45 -4.40 -15.96
N SER A 141 21.76 -4.17 -16.10
CA SER A 141 22.75 -4.17 -15.02
C SER A 141 22.97 -2.82 -14.34
N ASP A 142 22.35 -1.73 -14.84
CA ASP A 142 22.62 -0.38 -14.34
C ASP A 142 21.95 -0.07 -12.98
N GLY A 143 20.99 -0.89 -12.55
CA GLY A 143 20.33 -0.85 -11.24
C GLY A 143 20.46 -2.17 -10.50
N LEU A 144 19.67 -2.35 -9.46
CA LEU A 144 19.48 -3.67 -8.84
C LEU A 144 18.91 -4.64 -9.88
N ALA A 145 19.56 -5.79 -10.09
CA ALA A 145 18.97 -6.81 -10.93
C ALA A 145 17.56 -7.16 -10.41
N GLY A 146 16.59 -7.39 -11.31
CA GLY A 146 15.19 -7.62 -10.96
C GLY A 146 14.98 -8.67 -9.87
N ARG A 147 15.85 -9.71 -9.83
CA ARG A 147 15.86 -10.74 -8.78
C ARG A 147 16.09 -10.20 -7.36
N PHE A 148 16.91 -9.14 -7.20
CA PHE A 148 17.11 -8.54 -5.87
C PHE A 148 15.92 -7.74 -5.41
N LYS A 149 15.20 -7.06 -6.32
CA LYS A 149 13.93 -6.40 -6.02
C LYS A 149 12.89 -7.42 -5.57
N ILE A 150 12.75 -8.52 -6.33
CA ILE A 150 11.84 -9.62 -5.98
C ILE A 150 12.22 -10.23 -4.65
N PHE A 151 13.51 -10.47 -4.39
CA PHE A 151 13.98 -10.98 -3.11
C PHE A 151 13.58 -10.06 -1.95
N GLY A 152 13.75 -8.75 -2.09
CA GLY A 152 13.33 -7.79 -1.08
C GLY A 152 11.81 -7.76 -0.86
N GLN A 153 11.01 -7.91 -1.91
CA GLN A 153 9.55 -8.02 -1.84
C GLN A 153 9.12 -9.33 -1.16
N VAL A 154 9.76 -10.45 -1.47
CA VAL A 154 9.53 -11.75 -0.84
C VAL A 154 9.85 -11.69 0.65
N MET A 155 11.02 -11.13 1.02
CA MET A 155 11.39 -10.95 2.42
C MET A 155 10.40 -10.09 3.18
N LEU A 156 9.92 -9.00 2.59
CA LEU A 156 8.88 -8.18 3.20
C LEU A 156 7.57 -8.98 3.36
N GLY A 157 7.17 -9.75 2.34
CA GLY A 157 6.00 -10.62 2.40
C GLY A 157 6.09 -11.64 3.54
N ILE A 158 7.27 -12.23 3.76
CA ILE A 158 7.53 -13.13 4.90
C ILE A 158 7.35 -12.38 6.22
N ILE A 159 7.96 -11.20 6.36
CA ILE A 159 7.88 -10.39 7.59
C ILE A 159 6.42 -10.00 7.89
N VAL A 160 5.68 -9.51 6.89
CA VAL A 160 4.28 -9.14 7.04
C VAL A 160 3.43 -10.36 7.40
N GLY A 161 3.56 -11.44 6.64
CA GLY A 161 2.79 -12.67 6.84
C GLY A 161 3.04 -13.32 8.20
N THR A 162 4.31 -13.45 8.59
CA THR A 162 4.67 -14.01 9.92
C THR A 162 4.20 -13.11 11.06
N THR A 163 4.36 -11.80 10.93
CA THR A 163 3.90 -10.86 11.97
C THR A 163 2.39 -10.95 12.14
N LEU A 164 1.61 -10.95 11.07
CA LEU A 164 0.16 -10.97 11.15
C LEU A 164 -0.40 -12.32 11.58
N TYR A 165 0.29 -13.42 11.30
CA TYR A 165 -0.16 -14.75 11.67
C TYR A 165 0.19 -15.11 13.12
N PHE A 166 1.41 -14.82 13.57
CA PHE A 166 1.92 -15.31 14.86
C PHE A 166 1.83 -14.31 16.02
N THR A 167 1.63 -13.02 15.74
CA THR A 167 1.59 -12.01 16.80
C THR A 167 0.28 -12.09 17.57
N LYS A 168 0.34 -12.34 18.88
CA LYS A 168 -0.83 -12.46 19.78
C LYS A 168 -1.74 -11.21 19.82
N ALA A 169 -1.21 -10.05 19.50
CA ALA A 169 -1.97 -8.79 19.45
C ALA A 169 -2.78 -8.60 18.15
N VAL A 170 -2.58 -9.48 17.16
CA VAL A 170 -3.32 -9.47 15.88
C VAL A 170 -4.52 -10.40 16.03
N VAL A 171 -5.65 -9.83 16.37
CA VAL A 171 -6.91 -10.56 16.64
C VAL A 171 -8.08 -9.92 15.90
N VAL A 172 -9.13 -10.70 15.72
CA VAL A 172 -10.47 -10.27 15.33
C VAL A 172 -11.37 -10.47 16.54
N GLU A 173 -12.30 -9.58 16.82
CA GLU A 173 -13.29 -9.77 17.86
C GLU A 173 -14.63 -10.17 17.22
N ARG A 174 -15.26 -11.22 17.78
CA ARG A 174 -16.60 -11.70 17.43
C ARG A 174 -17.52 -11.61 18.62
N GLU A 175 -18.78 -11.25 18.38
CA GLU A 175 -19.81 -11.27 19.40
C GLU A 175 -20.18 -12.69 19.75
N VAL A 176 -20.36 -12.98 21.04
CA VAL A 176 -20.78 -14.29 21.59
C VAL A 176 -21.81 -14.09 22.68
N TYR A 177 -22.67 -15.10 22.86
CA TYR A 177 -23.76 -15.05 23.85
C TYR A 177 -23.36 -15.60 25.21
N THR A 178 -22.21 -16.27 25.32
CA THR A 178 -21.73 -16.89 26.56
C THR A 178 -20.22 -16.75 26.69
N ALA A 179 -19.75 -16.67 27.94
CA ALA A 179 -18.33 -16.68 28.29
C ALA A 179 -17.78 -18.12 28.49
N ASP A 180 -18.56 -19.14 28.20
CA ASP A 180 -18.12 -20.53 28.30
C ASP A 180 -17.10 -20.83 27.19
N ILE A 181 -15.86 -21.10 27.61
CA ILE A 181 -14.72 -21.37 26.72
C ILE A 181 -14.96 -22.65 25.89
N GLU A 182 -15.56 -23.66 26.47
CA GLU A 182 -15.83 -24.90 25.77
C GLU A 182 -16.90 -24.73 24.69
N TYR A 183 -17.97 -24.02 25.01
CA TYR A 183 -19.00 -23.67 24.05
C TYR A 183 -18.43 -22.85 22.89
N VAL A 184 -17.61 -21.84 23.18
CA VAL A 184 -16.97 -20.97 22.14
C VAL A 184 -16.04 -21.79 21.26
N LYS A 185 -15.25 -22.70 21.82
CA LYS A 185 -14.37 -23.58 21.04
C LYS A 185 -15.13 -24.47 20.08
N LEU A 186 -16.28 -25.01 20.50
CA LEU A 186 -17.08 -25.96 19.71
C LEU A 186 -17.95 -25.28 18.65
N HIS A 187 -18.51 -24.10 18.95
CA HIS A 187 -19.56 -23.49 18.13
C HIS A 187 -19.14 -22.18 17.41
N VAL A 188 -18.09 -21.50 17.86
CA VAL A 188 -17.67 -20.19 17.34
C VAL A 188 -16.36 -20.27 16.59
N LEU A 189 -15.41 -21.13 17.00
CA LEU A 189 -14.11 -21.24 16.34
C LEU A 189 -14.19 -22.09 15.09
N ASN A 190 -13.58 -21.58 14.03
CA ASN A 190 -13.33 -22.34 12.81
C ASN A 190 -11.98 -23.07 12.87
N ALA A 191 -11.69 -23.90 11.84
CA ALA A 191 -10.40 -24.59 11.72
C ALA A 191 -9.22 -23.60 11.79
N ASN A 192 -8.22 -23.93 12.61
CA ASN A 192 -7.01 -23.14 12.86
C ASN A 192 -7.21 -21.75 13.50
N GLU A 193 -8.33 -21.53 14.14
CA GLU A 193 -8.54 -20.37 15.00
C GLU A 193 -8.11 -20.69 16.44
N LYS A 194 -7.53 -19.69 17.09
CA LYS A 194 -7.08 -19.80 18.47
C LYS A 194 -7.65 -18.68 19.32
N LEU A 195 -8.09 -19.01 20.52
CA LEU A 195 -8.47 -17.99 21.51
C LEU A 195 -7.21 -17.23 21.97
N ALA A 196 -7.32 -15.91 22.05
CA ALA A 196 -6.27 -15.09 22.64
C ALA A 196 -6.24 -15.28 24.17
N SER A 197 -5.11 -14.97 24.80
CA SER A 197 -4.91 -15.13 26.26
C SER A 197 -5.91 -14.32 27.11
N ASP A 198 -6.38 -13.16 26.63
CA ASP A 198 -7.42 -12.31 27.21
C ASP A 198 -8.67 -12.38 26.34
N SER A 199 -9.36 -13.53 26.40
CA SER A 199 -10.32 -13.92 25.36
C SER A 199 -11.59 -13.09 25.35
N PHE A 200 -12.12 -12.68 26.51
CA PHE A 200 -13.45 -12.07 26.58
C PHE A 200 -13.37 -10.59 26.94
N ARG A 201 -14.27 -9.81 26.33
CA ARG A 201 -14.43 -8.39 26.59
C ARG A 201 -15.91 -8.02 26.52
N ILE A 202 -16.39 -7.36 27.56
CA ILE A 202 -17.75 -6.78 27.57
C ILE A 202 -17.65 -5.37 27.02
N VAL A 203 -18.51 -5.06 26.06
CA VAL A 203 -18.62 -3.73 25.44
C VAL A 203 -20.06 -3.28 25.52
N LYS A 204 -20.29 -2.06 25.98
CA LYS A 204 -21.61 -1.44 26.01
C LYS A 204 -21.88 -0.76 24.66
N ILE A 205 -22.90 -1.24 23.95
CA ILE A 205 -23.35 -0.66 22.66
C ILE A 205 -24.79 -0.17 22.90
N GLY A 206 -24.96 1.16 22.91
CA GLY A 206 -26.21 1.76 23.36
C GLY A 206 -26.50 1.39 24.84
N ASP A 207 -27.67 0.83 25.10
CA ASP A 207 -28.10 0.40 26.45
C ASP A 207 -27.85 -1.08 26.75
N LYS A 208 -27.28 -1.84 25.80
CA LYS A 208 -27.04 -3.28 25.94
C LYS A 208 -25.56 -3.60 26.12
N GLU A 209 -25.28 -4.59 26.94
CA GLU A 209 -23.94 -5.15 27.08
C GLU A 209 -23.78 -6.31 26.10
N HIS A 210 -22.72 -6.25 25.30
CA HIS A 210 -22.35 -7.25 24.31
C HIS A 210 -21.04 -7.90 24.72
N LEU A 211 -20.99 -9.21 24.68
CA LEU A 211 -19.80 -9.99 24.99
C LEU A 211 -19.05 -10.30 23.69
N PHE A 212 -17.78 -9.90 23.63
CA PHE A 212 -16.91 -10.19 22.50
C PHE A 212 -15.79 -11.16 22.88
N VAL A 213 -15.45 -12.04 21.95
CA VAL A 213 -14.31 -12.95 22.07
C VAL A 213 -13.21 -12.58 21.08
N LYS A 214 -11.97 -12.55 21.56
CA LYS A 214 -10.76 -12.29 20.74
C LYS A 214 -10.24 -13.58 20.15
N VAL A 215 -10.18 -13.63 18.82
CA VAL A 215 -9.77 -14.82 18.06
C VAL A 215 -8.59 -14.48 17.16
N GLN A 216 -7.52 -15.27 17.23
CA GLN A 216 -6.49 -15.28 16.19
C GLN A 216 -6.98 -16.15 15.03
N THR A 217 -7.06 -15.58 13.84
CA THR A 217 -7.71 -16.24 12.70
C THR A 217 -7.00 -15.97 11.39
N PRO A 218 -6.85 -16.98 10.50
CA PRO A 218 -6.38 -16.81 9.13
C PRO A 218 -7.55 -16.52 8.16
N ILE A 219 -8.47 -15.63 8.54
CA ILE A 219 -9.64 -15.30 7.74
C ILE A 219 -9.42 -13.99 7.00
N THR A 220 -9.97 -13.90 5.81
CA THR A 220 -10.06 -12.66 5.00
C THR A 220 -11.50 -12.42 4.55
N THR A 221 -11.75 -11.23 4.05
CA THR A 221 -13.03 -10.86 3.45
C THR A 221 -13.08 -11.28 1.98
N ILE A 222 -14.14 -11.98 1.60
CA ILE A 222 -14.47 -12.27 0.20
C ILE A 222 -15.79 -11.58 -0.14
N PRO A 223 -15.86 -10.80 -1.25
CA PRO A 223 -17.10 -10.16 -1.67
C PRO A 223 -18.11 -11.18 -2.21
N PHE A 224 -19.40 -10.84 -2.19
CA PHE A 224 -20.51 -11.59 -2.79
C PHE A 224 -20.78 -12.97 -2.19
N VAL A 225 -20.19 -13.32 -1.06
CA VAL A 225 -20.42 -14.60 -0.37
C VAL A 225 -21.11 -14.33 0.97
N LYS A 226 -22.03 -15.20 1.35
CA LYS A 226 -22.70 -15.13 2.65
C LYS A 226 -21.66 -15.13 3.77
N ASN A 227 -21.81 -14.24 4.75
CA ASN A 227 -20.91 -13.95 5.86
C ASN A 227 -19.57 -13.29 5.47
N HIS A 228 -19.29 -13.03 4.20
CA HIS A 228 -18.08 -12.34 3.72
C HIS A 228 -16.75 -12.89 4.21
N GLU A 229 -16.69 -14.09 4.80
CA GLU A 229 -15.50 -14.66 5.39
C GLU A 229 -14.96 -15.83 4.56
N PHE A 230 -13.67 -15.79 4.28
CA PHE A 230 -12.92 -16.88 3.68
C PHE A 230 -11.76 -17.27 4.59
N ASN A 231 -11.76 -18.54 5.04
CA ASN A 231 -10.69 -19.08 5.86
C ASN A 231 -9.67 -19.80 4.99
N TYR A 232 -8.41 -19.34 5.04
CA TYR A 232 -7.32 -19.96 4.27
C TYR A 232 -7.05 -21.42 4.63
N ALA A 233 -7.45 -21.89 5.82
CA ALA A 233 -7.36 -23.29 6.19
C ALA A 233 -8.16 -24.22 5.26
N ARG A 234 -9.23 -23.71 4.63
CA ARG A 234 -10.03 -24.46 3.65
C ARG A 234 -9.30 -24.82 2.36
N LEU A 235 -8.16 -24.17 2.08
CA LEU A 235 -7.32 -24.52 0.93
C LEU A 235 -6.50 -25.79 1.15
N LEU A 236 -6.46 -26.29 2.39
CA LEU A 236 -5.69 -27.47 2.76
C LEU A 236 -6.62 -28.63 3.17
N PRO A 237 -6.24 -29.88 2.87
CA PRO A 237 -6.90 -31.05 3.46
C PRO A 237 -6.84 -31.01 4.98
N HIS A 238 -7.80 -31.66 5.66
CA HIS A 238 -7.88 -31.66 7.12
C HIS A 238 -6.58 -32.08 7.81
N SER A 239 -5.84 -33.03 7.25
CA SER A 239 -4.55 -33.50 7.78
C SER A 239 -3.41 -32.47 7.70
N LEU A 240 -3.54 -31.43 6.87
CA LEU A 240 -2.52 -30.41 6.65
C LEU A 240 -2.92 -29.02 7.15
N GLN A 241 -4.06 -28.89 7.81
CA GLN A 241 -4.56 -27.59 8.25
C GLN A 241 -3.64 -26.88 9.27
N ASP A 242 -2.84 -27.63 10.03
CA ASP A 242 -1.83 -27.05 10.93
C ASP A 242 -0.78 -26.24 10.20
N TYR A 243 -0.58 -26.47 8.90
CA TYR A 243 0.35 -25.74 8.03
C TYR A 243 -0.29 -24.54 7.31
N THR A 244 -1.49 -24.11 7.72
CA THR A 244 -2.17 -22.94 7.11
C THR A 244 -1.32 -21.68 7.08
N TYR A 245 -0.42 -21.50 8.06
CA TYR A 245 0.52 -20.36 8.08
C TYR A 245 1.41 -20.30 6.84
N ILE A 246 1.80 -21.43 6.27
CA ILE A 246 2.62 -21.48 5.05
C ILE A 246 1.82 -20.93 3.88
N VAL A 247 0.57 -21.40 3.69
CA VAL A 247 -0.31 -20.92 2.62
C VAL A 247 -0.57 -19.41 2.76
N TYR A 248 -0.88 -18.97 4.00
CA TYR A 248 -1.09 -17.55 4.28
C TYR A 248 0.13 -16.70 3.91
N ILE A 249 1.33 -17.10 4.36
CA ILE A 249 2.58 -16.37 4.06
C ILE A 249 2.85 -16.35 2.54
N ILE A 250 2.64 -17.46 1.83
CA ILE A 250 2.81 -17.51 0.37
C ILE A 250 1.86 -16.52 -0.32
N ILE A 251 0.59 -16.48 0.08
CA ILE A 251 -0.38 -15.54 -0.46
C ILE A 251 0.04 -14.09 -0.19
N VAL A 252 0.49 -13.79 1.02
CA VAL A 252 1.00 -12.46 1.39
C VAL A 252 2.20 -12.08 0.51
N ILE A 253 3.14 -12.99 0.27
CA ILE A 253 4.30 -12.77 -0.62
C ILE A 253 3.82 -12.41 -2.04
N ILE A 254 2.87 -13.19 -2.58
CA ILE A 254 2.32 -12.95 -3.92
C ILE A 254 1.69 -11.56 -3.99
N ILE A 255 0.87 -11.18 -3.00
CA ILE A 255 0.18 -9.90 -2.94
C ILE A 255 1.18 -8.74 -2.86
N VAL A 256 2.14 -8.80 -1.93
CA VAL A 256 3.17 -7.75 -1.77
C VAL A 256 3.96 -7.57 -3.07
N THR A 257 4.37 -8.68 -3.68
CA THR A 257 5.13 -8.66 -4.94
C THR A 257 4.28 -8.11 -6.09
N ALA A 258 3.04 -8.56 -6.24
CA ALA A 258 2.16 -8.16 -7.34
C ALA A 258 1.80 -6.66 -7.25
N VAL A 259 1.38 -6.17 -6.08
CA VAL A 259 0.95 -4.78 -5.91
C VAL A 259 2.13 -3.82 -5.97
N SER A 260 3.28 -4.18 -5.38
CA SER A 260 4.50 -3.37 -5.43
C SER A 260 5.02 -3.21 -6.87
N ASN A 261 5.06 -4.29 -7.65
CA ASN A 261 5.43 -4.20 -9.06
C ASN A 261 4.35 -3.49 -9.89
N GLY A 262 3.05 -3.66 -9.55
CA GLY A 262 1.96 -2.94 -10.21
C GLY A 262 2.06 -1.43 -10.08
N ALA A 263 2.33 -0.95 -8.89
CA ALA A 263 2.57 0.46 -8.66
C ALA A 263 3.81 0.97 -9.41
N ASN A 264 4.90 0.17 -9.42
CA ASN A 264 6.14 0.52 -10.12
C ASN A 264 5.96 0.57 -11.65
N ILE A 265 5.23 -0.38 -12.23
CA ILE A 265 4.92 -0.39 -13.68
C ILE A 265 4.00 0.77 -14.05
N THR A 266 3.09 1.17 -13.16
CA THR A 266 2.16 2.28 -13.37
C THR A 266 2.87 3.64 -13.31
N ASP A 267 4.08 3.74 -12.75
CA ASP A 267 4.88 4.99 -12.64
C ASP A 267 5.59 5.33 -13.97
N GLY A 268 4.84 5.28 -15.08
CA GLY A 268 5.35 5.61 -16.42
C GLY A 268 4.89 6.97 -16.96
N LEU A 269 3.89 7.61 -16.34
CA LEU A 269 3.36 8.92 -16.69
C LEU A 269 3.30 9.84 -15.48
N ASP A 270 3.44 11.16 -15.75
CA ASP A 270 3.41 12.20 -14.73
C ASP A 270 2.11 12.14 -13.92
N GLY A 271 2.24 11.98 -12.61
CA GLY A 271 1.13 11.94 -11.66
C GLY A 271 0.26 10.68 -11.66
N LEU A 272 0.48 9.74 -12.59
CA LEU A 272 -0.38 8.57 -12.75
C LEU A 272 -0.35 7.68 -11.50
N ALA A 273 0.81 7.13 -11.15
CA ALA A 273 0.96 6.22 -10.02
C ALA A 273 0.63 6.90 -8.68
N THR A 274 1.03 8.16 -8.52
CA THR A 274 0.78 8.94 -7.30
C THR A 274 -0.72 9.16 -7.09
N GLY A 275 -1.44 9.58 -8.13
CA GLY A 275 -2.88 9.84 -8.04
C GLY A 275 -3.69 8.57 -7.81
N VAL A 276 -3.36 7.49 -8.53
CA VAL A 276 -3.97 6.16 -8.33
C VAL A 276 -3.73 5.69 -6.87
N SER A 277 -2.50 5.81 -6.35
CA SER A 277 -2.17 5.44 -4.98
C SER A 277 -2.93 6.27 -3.94
N ALA A 278 -3.10 7.58 -4.16
CA ALA A 278 -3.87 8.44 -3.26
C ALA A 278 -5.33 7.99 -3.16
N ILE A 279 -5.97 7.68 -4.30
CA ILE A 279 -7.37 7.22 -4.36
C ILE A 279 -7.52 5.86 -3.68
N ILE A 280 -6.60 4.91 -3.93
CA ILE A 280 -6.57 3.61 -3.25
C ILE A 280 -6.35 3.79 -1.74
N GLY A 281 -5.45 4.70 -1.33
CA GLY A 281 -5.21 5.02 0.07
C GLY A 281 -6.46 5.51 0.80
N MET A 282 -7.28 6.36 0.16
CA MET A 282 -8.57 6.80 0.72
C MET A 282 -9.53 5.62 0.92
N CYS A 283 -9.61 4.69 -0.03
CA CYS A 283 -10.41 3.47 0.10
C CYS A 283 -9.97 2.64 1.32
N LEU A 284 -8.66 2.39 1.43
CA LEU A 284 -8.10 1.64 2.56
C LEU A 284 -8.32 2.37 3.90
N GLY A 285 -8.36 3.70 3.89
CA GLY A 285 -8.73 4.53 5.04
C GLY A 285 -10.17 4.27 5.48
N VAL A 286 -11.11 4.21 4.54
CA VAL A 286 -12.51 3.85 4.82
C VAL A 286 -12.59 2.43 5.41
N PHE A 287 -11.87 1.46 4.82
CA PHE A 287 -11.85 0.09 5.32
C PHE A 287 -11.25 -0.01 6.74
N ALA A 288 -10.14 0.67 6.99
CA ALA A 288 -9.50 0.68 8.30
C ALA A 288 -10.40 1.32 9.38
N TYR A 289 -11.06 2.42 9.05
CA TYR A 289 -11.99 3.09 9.95
C TYR A 289 -13.21 2.22 10.23
N ALA A 290 -13.84 1.66 9.21
CA ALA A 290 -15.01 0.82 9.33
C ALA A 290 -14.72 -0.48 10.12
N SER A 291 -13.64 -1.18 9.81
CA SER A 291 -13.24 -2.40 10.53
C SER A 291 -12.72 -2.13 11.94
N GLY A 292 -12.29 -0.90 12.23
CA GLY A 292 -11.81 -0.49 13.56
C GLY A 292 -12.87 0.09 14.49
N SER A 293 -14.11 0.23 14.04
CA SER A 293 -15.26 0.72 14.80
C SER A 293 -16.30 -0.39 14.96
N ILE A 294 -16.65 -0.73 16.20
CA ILE A 294 -17.65 -1.80 16.47
C ILE A 294 -18.97 -1.47 15.78
N ASN A 295 -19.50 -0.25 15.98
CA ASN A 295 -20.79 0.15 15.41
C ASN A 295 -20.81 0.10 13.88
N MET A 296 -19.70 0.49 13.23
CA MET A 296 -19.60 0.46 11.76
C MET A 296 -19.40 -0.99 11.26
N ALA A 297 -18.62 -1.79 11.97
CA ALA A 297 -18.39 -3.18 11.62
C ALA A 297 -19.68 -3.99 11.72
N GLU A 298 -20.48 -3.78 12.76
CA GLU A 298 -21.81 -4.37 12.94
C GLU A 298 -22.78 -3.92 11.84
N TYR A 299 -22.89 -2.60 11.60
CA TYR A 299 -23.75 -2.04 10.56
C TYR A 299 -23.45 -2.60 9.17
N LEU A 300 -22.15 -2.72 8.82
CA LEU A 300 -21.69 -3.24 7.53
C LEU A 300 -21.60 -4.77 7.50
N ASN A 301 -21.76 -5.44 8.64
CA ASN A 301 -21.55 -6.89 8.81
C ASN A 301 -20.18 -7.35 8.32
N ILE A 302 -19.14 -6.63 8.75
CA ILE A 302 -17.73 -6.94 8.46
C ILE A 302 -16.99 -7.27 9.75
N MET A 303 -15.81 -7.89 9.61
CA MET A 303 -14.96 -8.22 10.77
C MET A 303 -14.55 -6.95 11.54
N TYR A 304 -14.76 -6.97 12.86
CA TYR A 304 -14.20 -5.96 13.74
C TYR A 304 -12.75 -6.34 14.11
N ILE A 305 -11.82 -5.44 13.79
CA ILE A 305 -10.39 -5.64 14.02
C ILE A 305 -9.92 -4.59 15.04
N PRO A 306 -9.64 -4.98 16.29
CA PRO A 306 -9.20 -4.06 17.32
C PRO A 306 -7.93 -3.30 16.92
N ASN A 307 -7.88 -2.01 17.27
CA ASN A 307 -6.74 -1.12 17.04
C ASN A 307 -6.42 -0.81 15.56
N VAL A 308 -7.15 -1.35 14.59
CA VAL A 308 -6.90 -1.06 13.17
C VAL A 308 -7.28 0.38 12.82
N SER A 309 -8.20 1.00 13.56
CA SER A 309 -8.55 2.43 13.41
C SER A 309 -7.36 3.37 13.59
N GLU A 310 -6.32 2.97 14.34
CA GLU A 310 -5.09 3.75 14.49
C GLU A 310 -4.33 3.90 13.16
N LEU A 311 -4.49 2.95 12.23
CA LEU A 311 -3.94 3.05 10.87
C LEU A 311 -4.47 4.25 10.10
N SER A 312 -5.64 4.78 10.45
CA SER A 312 -6.19 5.99 9.78
C SER A 312 -5.22 7.17 9.85
N ILE A 313 -4.38 7.26 10.91
CA ILE A 313 -3.36 8.30 11.05
C ILE A 313 -2.23 8.10 10.02
N PHE A 314 -1.75 6.86 9.89
CA PHE A 314 -0.76 6.50 8.87
C PHE A 314 -1.30 6.72 7.45
N ILE A 315 -2.55 6.28 7.20
CA ILE A 315 -3.20 6.42 5.90
C ILE A 315 -3.42 7.89 5.55
N ALA A 316 -3.79 8.72 6.52
CA ALA A 316 -3.93 10.16 6.31
C ALA A 316 -2.58 10.81 5.92
N ALA A 317 -1.49 10.41 6.58
CA ALA A 317 -0.14 10.84 6.20
C ALA A 317 0.22 10.34 4.79
N PHE A 318 -0.11 9.10 4.44
CA PHE A 318 0.10 8.51 3.13
C PHE A 318 -0.66 9.28 2.02
N VAL A 319 -1.96 9.52 2.22
CA VAL A 319 -2.79 10.28 1.27
C VAL A 319 -2.29 11.72 1.15
N GLY A 320 -1.99 12.37 2.28
CA GLY A 320 -1.41 13.71 2.30
C GLY A 320 -0.08 13.80 1.56
N ALA A 321 0.80 12.78 1.71
CA ALA A 321 2.07 12.70 0.99
C ALA A 321 1.86 12.54 -0.53
N CYS A 322 0.93 11.68 -0.94
CA CYS A 322 0.62 11.48 -2.36
C CYS A 322 0.02 12.75 -2.98
N VAL A 323 -0.99 13.34 -2.35
CA VAL A 323 -1.64 14.56 -2.83
C VAL A 323 -0.66 15.74 -2.87
N GLY A 324 0.15 15.90 -1.82
CA GLY A 324 1.17 16.94 -1.79
C GLY A 324 2.28 16.73 -2.83
N PHE A 325 2.64 15.48 -3.13
CA PHE A 325 3.62 15.18 -4.16
C PHE A 325 3.09 15.44 -5.57
N LEU A 326 1.79 15.26 -5.83
CA LEU A 326 1.15 15.62 -7.09
C LEU A 326 1.35 17.10 -7.45
N TRP A 327 1.53 18.00 -6.47
CA TRP A 327 1.83 19.41 -6.73
C TRP A 327 3.06 19.59 -7.62
N TYR A 328 4.03 18.71 -7.54
CA TYR A 328 5.27 18.73 -8.32
C TYR A 328 5.35 17.67 -9.39
N ASN A 329 4.60 16.57 -9.22
CA ASN A 329 4.66 15.40 -10.10
C ASN A 329 3.58 15.38 -11.18
N SER A 330 2.54 16.27 -11.11
CA SER A 330 1.56 16.41 -12.18
C SER A 330 2.21 16.98 -13.45
N PHE A 331 1.63 16.64 -14.62
CA PHE A 331 2.18 17.09 -15.92
C PHE A 331 2.19 18.62 -16.07
N PRO A 332 3.29 19.25 -16.51
CA PRO A 332 4.63 18.65 -16.70
C PRO A 332 5.37 18.47 -15.37
N ALA A 333 5.87 17.28 -15.11
CA ALA A 333 6.47 16.94 -13.82
C ALA A 333 7.80 17.69 -13.57
N GLN A 334 7.92 18.24 -12.37
CA GLN A 334 9.16 18.89 -11.88
C GLN A 334 10.08 17.89 -11.17
N VAL A 335 9.56 16.69 -10.83
CA VAL A 335 10.28 15.60 -10.19
C VAL A 335 9.59 14.27 -10.49
N PHE A 336 10.37 13.25 -10.79
CA PHE A 336 9.90 11.88 -10.92
C PHE A 336 10.03 11.14 -9.58
N MET A 337 9.05 10.29 -9.29
CA MET A 337 9.01 9.52 -8.05
C MET A 337 10.16 8.52 -7.97
N GLY A 338 10.44 7.82 -9.07
CA GLY A 338 11.44 6.75 -9.14
C GLY A 338 11.01 5.48 -8.42
N ASP A 339 11.88 4.47 -8.46
CA ASP A 339 11.63 3.19 -7.80
C ASP A 339 11.56 3.33 -6.27
N THR A 340 12.24 4.36 -5.73
CA THR A 340 12.16 4.73 -4.30
C THR A 340 10.73 4.94 -3.83
N GLY A 341 9.93 5.66 -4.60
CA GLY A 341 8.54 5.97 -4.22
C GLY A 341 7.58 4.88 -4.68
N SER A 342 7.65 4.46 -5.93
CA SER A 342 6.67 3.56 -6.53
C SER A 342 6.63 2.17 -5.86
N LEU A 343 7.81 1.58 -5.54
CA LEU A 343 7.85 0.32 -4.78
C LEU A 343 7.31 0.49 -3.37
N ALA A 344 7.64 1.60 -2.69
CA ALA A 344 7.13 1.88 -1.36
C ALA A 344 5.61 2.05 -1.35
N LEU A 345 5.04 2.84 -2.27
CA LEU A 345 3.59 3.04 -2.38
C LEU A 345 2.84 1.71 -2.57
N GLY A 346 3.32 0.88 -3.52
CA GLY A 346 2.71 -0.43 -3.77
C GLY A 346 2.79 -1.37 -2.57
N GLY A 347 3.94 -1.41 -1.88
CA GLY A 347 4.11 -2.23 -0.67
C GLY A 347 3.27 -1.75 0.51
N ILE A 348 3.12 -0.44 0.69
CA ILE A 348 2.23 0.16 1.68
C ILE A 348 0.78 -0.27 1.41
N ILE A 349 0.30 -0.14 0.16
CA ILE A 349 -1.04 -0.52 -0.25
C ILE A 349 -1.29 -2.01 0.01
N ALA A 350 -0.34 -2.87 -0.38
CA ALA A 350 -0.42 -4.31 -0.14
C ALA A 350 -0.55 -4.64 1.35
N ALA A 351 0.35 -4.11 2.18
CA ALA A 351 0.37 -4.36 3.62
C ALA A 351 -0.90 -3.84 4.30
N LEU A 352 -1.38 -2.63 3.94
CA LEU A 352 -2.65 -2.10 4.45
C LEU A 352 -3.82 -3.02 4.11
N ALA A 353 -3.94 -3.48 2.86
CA ALA A 353 -5.02 -4.36 2.43
C ALA A 353 -5.05 -5.66 3.24
N ILE A 354 -3.87 -6.24 3.50
CA ILE A 354 -3.74 -7.49 4.29
C ILE A 354 -4.08 -7.24 5.76
N ILE A 355 -3.63 -6.13 6.35
CA ILE A 355 -3.93 -5.79 7.75
C ILE A 355 -5.44 -5.59 7.97
N VAL A 356 -6.11 -4.90 7.04
CA VAL A 356 -7.57 -4.68 7.13
C VAL A 356 -8.39 -5.89 6.66
N ARG A 357 -7.73 -7.00 6.32
CA ARG A 357 -8.38 -8.25 5.85
C ARG A 357 -9.24 -8.04 4.60
N LYS A 358 -8.74 -7.23 3.64
CA LYS A 358 -9.40 -6.92 2.37
C LYS A 358 -8.54 -7.27 1.16
N GLU A 359 -7.58 -8.17 1.33
CA GLU A 359 -6.62 -8.52 0.28
C GLU A 359 -7.27 -9.17 -0.94
N LEU A 360 -8.38 -9.90 -0.78
CA LEU A 360 -9.12 -10.46 -1.92
C LEU A 360 -9.91 -9.41 -2.72
N LEU A 361 -10.06 -8.19 -2.18
CA LEU A 361 -10.63 -7.04 -2.89
C LEU A 361 -9.59 -6.26 -3.70
N ILE A 362 -8.29 -6.56 -3.55
CA ILE A 362 -7.20 -5.89 -4.29
C ILE A 362 -7.46 -5.85 -5.82
N PRO A 363 -7.89 -6.94 -6.48
CA PRO A 363 -8.19 -6.90 -7.91
C PRO A 363 -9.24 -5.85 -8.29
N ILE A 364 -10.11 -5.46 -7.36
CA ILE A 364 -11.15 -4.46 -7.57
C ILE A 364 -10.57 -3.06 -7.33
N PHE A 365 -10.15 -2.73 -6.10
CA PHE A 365 -9.72 -1.36 -5.81
C PHE A 365 -8.30 -1.01 -6.35
N CYS A 366 -7.46 -2.01 -6.66
CA CYS A 366 -6.20 -1.82 -7.39
C CYS A 366 -6.32 -2.18 -8.87
N PHE A 367 -7.51 -2.08 -9.47
CA PHE A 367 -7.78 -2.51 -10.84
C PHE A 367 -6.80 -1.92 -11.85
N VAL A 368 -6.45 -0.64 -11.73
CA VAL A 368 -5.47 0.01 -12.61
C VAL A 368 -4.10 -0.68 -12.51
N PHE A 369 -3.58 -0.94 -11.32
CA PHE A 369 -2.31 -1.64 -11.15
C PHE A 369 -2.35 -3.06 -11.74
N LEU A 370 -3.49 -3.75 -11.58
CA LEU A 370 -3.71 -5.08 -12.14
C LEU A 370 -3.67 -5.06 -13.66
N VAL A 371 -4.40 -4.15 -14.30
CA VAL A 371 -4.50 -4.06 -15.77
C VAL A 371 -3.16 -3.64 -16.38
N GLU A 372 -2.42 -2.72 -15.76
CA GLU A 372 -1.09 -2.33 -16.20
C GLU A 372 -0.12 -3.53 -16.16
N ASN A 373 -0.08 -4.28 -15.05
CA ASN A 373 0.71 -5.51 -14.95
C ASN A 373 0.32 -6.56 -16.00
N LEU A 374 -0.99 -6.84 -16.13
CA LEU A 374 -1.50 -7.83 -17.07
C LEU A 374 -1.17 -7.46 -18.51
N SER A 375 -1.24 -6.16 -18.86
CA SER A 375 -0.90 -5.70 -20.21
C SER A 375 0.56 -6.04 -20.59
N VAL A 376 1.49 -5.91 -19.63
CA VAL A 376 2.89 -6.28 -19.83
C VAL A 376 3.05 -7.79 -19.93
N MET A 377 2.44 -8.54 -19.01
CA MET A 377 2.51 -10.01 -19.01
C MET A 377 1.96 -10.61 -20.31
N ILE A 378 0.79 -10.15 -20.75
CA ILE A 378 0.15 -10.60 -22.00
C ILE A 378 1.03 -10.25 -23.20
N GLN A 379 1.51 -9.01 -23.28
CA GLN A 379 2.37 -8.56 -24.39
C GLN A 379 3.66 -9.38 -24.50
N VAL A 380 4.38 -9.56 -23.38
CA VAL A 380 5.66 -10.28 -23.37
C VAL A 380 5.46 -11.77 -23.69
N THR A 381 4.44 -12.39 -23.11
CA THR A 381 4.13 -13.80 -23.34
C THR A 381 3.74 -14.06 -24.79
N TYR A 382 2.84 -13.25 -25.34
CA TYR A 382 2.38 -13.35 -26.72
C TYR A 382 3.53 -13.10 -27.71
N PHE A 383 4.36 -12.06 -27.46
CA PHE A 383 5.51 -11.76 -28.29
C PHE A 383 6.53 -12.92 -28.34
N LYS A 384 6.84 -13.52 -27.19
CA LYS A 384 7.72 -14.69 -27.10
C LYS A 384 7.11 -15.92 -27.80
N TYR A 385 5.82 -16.18 -27.59
CA TYR A 385 5.10 -17.28 -28.22
C TYR A 385 5.10 -17.16 -29.75
N THR A 386 4.72 -15.98 -30.28
CA THR A 386 4.65 -15.76 -31.74
C THR A 386 6.04 -15.79 -32.36
N ARG A 387 7.06 -15.25 -31.71
CA ARG A 387 8.45 -15.33 -32.16
C ARG A 387 8.92 -16.77 -32.27
N LYS A 388 8.57 -17.65 -31.29
CA LYS A 388 8.91 -19.08 -31.34
C LYS A 388 8.14 -19.81 -32.44
N LYS A 389 6.87 -19.46 -32.67
CA LYS A 389 5.99 -20.18 -33.61
C LYS A 389 6.14 -19.72 -35.08
N TYR A 390 6.33 -18.41 -35.29
CA TYR A 390 6.30 -17.79 -36.63
C TYR A 390 7.65 -17.17 -37.04
N GLY A 391 8.67 -17.24 -36.20
CA GLY A 391 9.96 -16.57 -36.43
C GLY A 391 9.96 -15.07 -36.08
N GLU A 392 8.80 -14.45 -36.09
CA GLU A 392 8.61 -13.01 -35.81
C GLU A 392 7.73 -12.78 -34.58
N GLY A 393 8.15 -11.81 -33.73
CA GLY A 393 7.40 -11.41 -32.55
C GLY A 393 6.24 -10.46 -32.90
N ARG A 394 5.00 -10.88 -32.70
CA ARG A 394 3.81 -10.04 -32.91
C ARG A 394 3.39 -9.35 -31.62
N ARG A 395 2.80 -8.17 -31.74
CA ARG A 395 2.31 -7.35 -30.61
C ARG A 395 0.80 -7.35 -30.55
N ILE A 396 0.22 -7.45 -29.35
CA ILE A 396 -1.23 -7.26 -29.10
C ILE A 396 -1.50 -5.77 -28.91
N PHE A 397 -0.72 -5.12 -28.04
CA PHE A 397 -0.81 -3.68 -27.82
C PHE A 397 0.26 -2.96 -28.65
N LEU A 398 -0.02 -1.72 -29.08
CA LEU A 398 0.96 -0.88 -29.78
C LEU A 398 2.25 -0.74 -28.96
N MET A 399 2.08 -0.61 -27.63
CA MET A 399 3.14 -0.60 -26.62
C MET A 399 2.57 -1.08 -25.29
N SER A 400 3.38 -1.67 -24.42
CA SER A 400 3.04 -1.99 -23.03
C SER A 400 4.01 -1.28 -22.08
N PRO A 401 3.59 -0.88 -20.89
CA PRO A 401 2.26 -1.00 -20.26
C PRO A 401 1.14 -0.25 -20.99
N LEU A 402 -0.13 -0.43 -20.52
CA LEU A 402 -1.33 0.06 -21.21
C LEU A 402 -1.36 1.59 -21.38
N HIS A 403 -0.85 2.37 -20.43
CA HIS A 403 -0.77 3.82 -20.56
C HIS A 403 0.07 4.24 -21.79
N HIS A 404 1.16 3.55 -22.11
CA HIS A 404 1.94 3.80 -23.32
C HIS A 404 1.21 3.42 -24.61
N HIS A 405 0.32 2.42 -24.56
CA HIS A 405 -0.57 2.12 -25.70
C HIS A 405 -1.44 3.32 -26.06
N TYR A 406 -2.01 4.00 -25.05
CA TYR A 406 -2.82 5.20 -25.29
C TYR A 406 -1.99 6.40 -25.76
N GLN A 407 -0.75 6.56 -25.25
CA GLN A 407 0.16 7.58 -25.79
C GLN A 407 0.46 7.33 -27.28
N LYS A 408 0.73 6.09 -27.69
CA LYS A 408 0.94 5.73 -29.10
C LYS A 408 -0.32 5.93 -29.96
N LYS A 409 -1.52 5.95 -29.37
CA LYS A 409 -2.77 6.36 -30.03
C LYS A 409 -2.94 7.88 -30.15
N GLY A 410 -1.98 8.68 -29.68
CA GLY A 410 -2.02 10.14 -29.75
C GLY A 410 -2.77 10.84 -28.61
N TYR A 411 -3.14 10.11 -27.52
CA TYR A 411 -3.71 10.79 -26.35
C TYR A 411 -2.65 11.53 -25.56
N HIS A 412 -2.99 12.75 -25.14
CA HIS A 412 -2.14 13.55 -24.28
C HIS A 412 -1.99 12.91 -22.88
N GLU A 413 -0.80 13.00 -22.29
CA GLU A 413 -0.43 12.34 -21.05
C GLU A 413 -1.36 12.69 -19.88
N SER A 414 -1.64 13.99 -19.67
CA SER A 414 -2.57 14.43 -18.62
C SER A 414 -3.96 13.84 -18.78
N LYS A 415 -4.44 13.69 -20.02
CA LYS A 415 -5.75 13.08 -20.31
C LYS A 415 -5.77 11.59 -19.96
N ILE A 416 -4.65 10.89 -20.20
CA ILE A 416 -4.51 9.48 -19.82
C ILE A 416 -4.52 9.37 -18.29
N ALA A 417 -3.68 10.14 -17.59
CA ALA A 417 -3.60 10.11 -16.12
C ALA A 417 -4.96 10.36 -15.47
N VAL A 418 -5.70 11.41 -15.88
CA VAL A 418 -7.03 11.73 -15.35
C VAL A 418 -8.03 10.61 -15.62
N ARG A 419 -8.02 10.00 -16.80
CA ARG A 419 -8.92 8.86 -17.11
C ARG A 419 -8.64 7.65 -16.23
N PHE A 420 -7.38 7.35 -15.97
CA PHE A 420 -7.00 6.25 -15.07
C PHE A 420 -7.41 6.56 -13.62
N TRP A 421 -7.34 7.82 -13.18
CA TRP A 421 -7.87 8.22 -11.86
C TRP A 421 -9.38 8.03 -11.78
N ILE A 422 -10.13 8.40 -12.83
CA ILE A 422 -11.59 8.18 -12.89
C ILE A 422 -11.90 6.67 -12.80
N VAL A 423 -11.18 5.83 -13.55
CA VAL A 423 -11.34 4.37 -13.47
C VAL A 423 -11.03 3.87 -12.06
N THR A 424 -9.98 4.39 -11.41
CA THR A 424 -9.64 4.03 -10.03
C THR A 424 -10.75 4.45 -9.06
N ILE A 425 -11.31 5.65 -9.21
CA ILE A 425 -12.45 6.12 -8.38
C ILE A 425 -13.64 5.18 -8.53
N LEU A 426 -14.02 4.82 -9.76
CA LEU A 426 -15.11 3.88 -10.01
C LEU A 426 -14.85 2.52 -9.37
N SER A 427 -13.63 2.00 -9.49
CA SER A 427 -13.21 0.74 -8.91
C SER A 427 -13.26 0.76 -7.37
N VAL A 428 -12.83 1.87 -6.77
CA VAL A 428 -12.87 2.09 -5.31
C VAL A 428 -14.31 2.21 -4.81
N VAL A 429 -15.15 2.98 -5.49
CA VAL A 429 -16.59 3.08 -5.15
C VAL A 429 -17.25 1.70 -5.20
N PHE A 430 -16.95 0.92 -6.24
CA PHE A 430 -17.44 -0.45 -6.34
C PHE A 430 -16.92 -1.34 -5.21
N ALA A 431 -15.62 -1.25 -4.86
CA ALA A 431 -15.04 -2.00 -3.74
C ALA A 431 -15.69 -1.65 -2.39
N VAL A 432 -15.97 -0.36 -2.15
CA VAL A 432 -16.68 0.07 -0.92
C VAL A 432 -18.13 -0.44 -0.92
N ALA A 433 -18.80 -0.39 -2.08
CA ALA A 433 -20.17 -0.93 -2.20
C ALA A 433 -20.23 -2.44 -1.86
N THR A 434 -19.19 -3.21 -2.22
CA THR A 434 -19.15 -4.65 -1.91
C THR A 434 -19.15 -4.97 -0.41
N LEU A 435 -18.81 -4.01 0.48
CA LEU A 435 -18.89 -4.23 1.93
C LEU A 435 -20.32 -4.53 2.41
N LYS A 436 -21.33 -4.04 1.70
CA LYS A 436 -22.74 -4.23 2.06
C LYS A 436 -23.46 -5.23 1.16
N LEU A 437 -22.89 -5.60 0.01
CA LEU A 437 -23.49 -6.57 -0.91
C LEU A 437 -23.28 -8.00 -0.38
N ARG A 438 -24.39 -8.72 -0.13
CA ARG A 438 -24.44 -10.09 0.37
C ARG A 438 -24.68 -11.08 -0.76
#